data_6289907d43b7d1833c1892def2239beb
#
_entry.id   6289907d43b7d1833c1892def2239beb
#
_cell.length_a   1.000
_cell.length_b   1.000
_cell.length_c   1.000
_cell.angle_alpha   90.00
_cell.angle_beta   90.00
_cell.angle_gamma   90.00
#
_symmetry.space_group_name_H-M   'P 1'
#
loop_
_entity.id
_entity.type
_entity.pdbx_description
1 polymer ?
#
loop_
_entity_poly.entity_id
_entity_poly.type
_entity_poly.pdbx_seq_one_letter_code
_entity_poly.pdbx_strand_id
1 'polypeptide(L)'
;LQAQDMQQAQKLIDQAQKYLYNNPKQASYYAAQASALFPEDEPSEVRAQAMILYCQAEQLLGNFDLSIKNLYDTQKYIHPTNKKQMAQLCSLMGRVYSKLGDYNKAIELNDKATSIFKSIGDSTSVAGCYNERGVMHHFMSEFTVAERFFQRALAINRAQRNLKEIATNLNNLCLYRGNTEEKLFFIQEAITINKNLDAQWSL
;
A
#
# COMPACT_ATOMS: atom_id res chain seq x y z
N LEU A 1 0.04 -29.51 -2.25
CA LEU A 1 1.37 -29.03 -2.68
C LEU A 1 2.47 -29.71 -1.88
N GLN A 2 3.57 -30.06 -2.55
CA GLN A 2 4.74 -30.63 -1.88
C GLN A 2 5.45 -29.53 -1.07
N ALA A 3 6.12 -29.90 0.02
CA ALA A 3 6.88 -28.94 0.85
C ALA A 3 7.92 -28.14 0.04
N GLN A 4 8.45 -28.73 -1.02
CA GLN A 4 9.39 -28.10 -1.94
C GLN A 4 8.75 -26.95 -2.73
N ASP A 5 7.50 -27.12 -3.20
CA ASP A 5 6.76 -26.06 -3.94
C ASP A 5 6.44 -24.87 -3.04
N MET A 6 6.08 -25.14 -1.78
CA MET A 6 5.85 -24.09 -0.77
C MET A 6 7.11 -23.27 -0.49
N GLN A 7 8.27 -23.93 -0.36
CA GLN A 7 9.54 -23.26 -0.14
C GLN A 7 9.95 -22.42 -1.37
N GLN A 8 9.71 -22.95 -2.58
CA GLN A 8 9.98 -22.22 -3.82
C GLN A 8 9.05 -21.00 -3.95
N ALA A 9 7.76 -21.14 -3.66
CA ALA A 9 6.81 -20.05 -3.69
C ALA A 9 7.22 -18.92 -2.72
N GLN A 10 7.65 -19.27 -1.49
CA GLN A 10 8.10 -18.28 -0.53
C GLN A 10 9.33 -17.51 -1.02
N LYS A 11 10.33 -18.20 -1.61
CA LYS A 11 11.50 -17.53 -2.20
C LYS A 11 11.12 -16.55 -3.31
N LEU A 12 10.16 -16.91 -4.16
CA LEU A 12 9.67 -16.05 -5.23
C LEU A 12 8.91 -14.85 -4.67
N ILE A 13 8.11 -15.03 -3.61
CA ILE A 13 7.42 -13.94 -2.90
C ILE A 13 8.43 -12.96 -2.29
N ASP A 14 9.48 -13.47 -1.64
CA ASP A 14 10.55 -12.64 -1.05
C ASP A 14 11.27 -11.82 -2.15
N GLN A 15 11.53 -12.43 -3.31
CA GLN A 15 12.08 -11.72 -4.47
C GLN A 15 11.12 -10.64 -4.97
N ALA A 16 9.83 -10.94 -5.10
CA ALA A 16 8.83 -9.98 -5.53
C ALA A 16 8.76 -8.78 -4.57
N GLN A 17 8.77 -9.02 -3.26
CA GLN A 17 8.79 -7.97 -2.24
C GLN A 17 10.04 -7.09 -2.34
N LYS A 18 11.21 -7.70 -2.52
CA LYS A 18 12.49 -6.99 -2.67
C LYS A 18 12.49 -6.02 -3.86
N TYR A 19 11.88 -6.42 -4.97
CA TYR A 19 11.87 -5.61 -6.21
C TYR A 19 10.67 -4.70 -6.35
N LEU A 20 9.67 -4.76 -5.47
CA LEU A 20 8.37 -4.10 -5.63
C LEU A 20 8.47 -2.61 -5.98
N TYR A 21 9.33 -1.86 -5.30
CA TYR A 21 9.43 -0.41 -5.48
C TYR A 21 10.58 0.05 -6.38
N ASN A 22 11.62 -0.76 -6.54
CA ASN A 22 12.79 -0.41 -7.36
C ASN A 22 12.77 -1.02 -8.76
N ASN A 23 12.08 -2.15 -8.95
CA ASN A 23 11.87 -2.79 -10.24
C ASN A 23 10.51 -3.52 -10.31
N PRO A 24 9.38 -2.79 -10.44
CA PRO A 24 8.04 -3.40 -10.43
C PRO A 24 7.82 -4.47 -11.50
N LYS A 25 8.48 -4.37 -12.66
CA LYS A 25 8.41 -5.42 -13.70
C LYS A 25 8.95 -6.76 -13.20
N GLN A 26 10.07 -6.73 -12.50
CA GLN A 26 10.68 -7.93 -11.93
C GLN A 26 9.86 -8.46 -10.76
N ALA A 27 9.28 -7.56 -9.94
CA ALA A 27 8.35 -7.94 -8.88
C ALA A 27 7.11 -8.64 -9.42
N SER A 28 6.48 -8.09 -10.47
CA SER A 28 5.34 -8.70 -11.17
C SER A 28 5.69 -10.10 -11.69
N TYR A 29 6.84 -10.25 -12.33
CA TYR A 29 7.32 -11.54 -12.85
C TYR A 29 7.46 -12.59 -11.74
N TYR A 30 8.14 -12.28 -10.64
CA TYR A 30 8.32 -13.24 -9.54
C TYR A 30 6.99 -13.57 -8.84
N ALA A 31 6.13 -12.58 -8.65
CA ALA A 31 4.83 -12.78 -8.04
C ALA A 31 3.92 -13.68 -8.90
N ALA A 32 3.93 -13.50 -10.23
CA ALA A 32 3.21 -14.36 -11.16
C ALA A 32 3.72 -15.80 -11.11
N GLN A 33 5.04 -16.00 -11.10
CA GLN A 33 5.64 -17.34 -10.96
C GLN A 33 5.26 -18.01 -9.63
N ALA A 34 5.29 -17.26 -8.52
CA ALA A 34 4.89 -17.80 -7.22
C ALA A 34 3.41 -18.26 -7.24
N SER A 35 2.52 -17.45 -7.82
CA SER A 35 1.10 -17.78 -7.95
C SER A 35 0.85 -19.02 -8.81
N ALA A 36 1.64 -19.22 -9.89
CA ALA A 36 1.49 -20.34 -10.82
C ALA A 36 1.88 -21.71 -10.23
N LEU A 37 2.55 -21.74 -9.08
CA LEU A 37 2.86 -23.00 -8.38
C LEU A 37 1.63 -23.61 -7.68
N PHE A 38 0.51 -22.88 -7.60
CA PHE A 38 -0.68 -23.32 -6.89
C PHE A 38 -1.83 -23.66 -7.84
N PRO A 39 -2.62 -24.72 -7.55
CA PRO A 39 -3.84 -25.05 -8.31
C PRO A 39 -4.83 -23.86 -8.33
N GLU A 40 -5.59 -23.73 -9.43
CA GLU A 40 -6.52 -22.61 -9.60
C GLU A 40 -7.76 -22.69 -8.69
N ASP A 41 -8.14 -23.90 -8.29
CA ASP A 41 -9.41 -24.14 -7.62
C ASP A 41 -9.32 -24.24 -6.09
N GLU A 42 -8.12 -24.12 -5.51
CA GLU A 42 -7.94 -24.25 -4.07
C GLU A 42 -7.59 -22.91 -3.41
N PRO A 43 -8.29 -22.51 -2.32
CA PRO A 43 -7.88 -21.38 -1.50
C PRO A 43 -6.47 -21.60 -0.96
N SER A 44 -5.59 -20.62 -1.12
CA SER A 44 -4.22 -20.67 -0.60
C SER A 44 -3.78 -19.28 -0.17
N GLU A 45 -3.43 -19.13 1.10
CA GLU A 45 -2.91 -17.87 1.64
C GLU A 45 -1.64 -17.42 0.93
N VAL A 46 -0.78 -18.36 0.55
CA VAL A 46 0.49 -18.07 -0.14
C VAL A 46 0.20 -17.60 -1.57
N ARG A 47 -0.74 -18.27 -2.27
CA ARG A 47 -1.20 -17.81 -3.58
C ARG A 47 -1.83 -16.42 -3.51
N ALA A 48 -2.72 -16.19 -2.56
CA ALA A 48 -3.33 -14.89 -2.36
C ALA A 48 -2.28 -13.79 -2.10
N GLN A 49 -1.24 -14.08 -1.31
CA GLN A 49 -0.13 -13.15 -1.08
C GLN A 49 0.65 -12.86 -2.36
N ALA A 50 0.96 -13.87 -3.15
CA ALA A 50 1.62 -13.70 -4.44
C ALA A 50 0.78 -12.83 -5.39
N MET A 51 -0.52 -13.10 -5.49
CA MET A 51 -1.45 -12.31 -6.32
C MET A 51 -1.59 -10.86 -5.83
N ILE A 52 -1.61 -10.62 -4.53
CA ILE A 52 -1.59 -9.28 -3.94
C ILE A 52 -0.34 -8.52 -4.38
N LEU A 53 0.84 -9.13 -4.30
CA LEU A 53 2.11 -8.53 -4.75
C LEU A 53 2.11 -8.27 -6.25
N TYR A 54 1.60 -9.23 -7.04
CA TYR A 54 1.43 -9.05 -8.47
C TYR A 54 0.59 -7.81 -8.78
N CYS A 55 -0.59 -7.69 -8.16
CA CYS A 55 -1.46 -6.54 -8.36
C CYS A 55 -0.84 -5.22 -7.88
N GLN A 56 -0.04 -5.23 -6.81
CA GLN A 56 0.71 -4.05 -6.37
C GLN A 56 1.74 -3.62 -7.41
N ALA A 57 2.49 -4.57 -7.97
CA ALA A 57 3.46 -4.30 -9.01
C ALA A 57 2.79 -3.74 -10.28
N GLU A 58 1.66 -4.33 -10.71
CA GLU A 58 0.88 -3.84 -11.84
C GLU A 58 0.34 -2.41 -11.63
N GLN A 59 -0.07 -2.06 -10.40
CA GLN A 59 -0.44 -0.68 -10.07
C GLN A 59 0.73 0.31 -10.21
N LEU A 60 1.93 -0.09 -9.79
CA LEU A 60 3.14 0.72 -9.94
C LEU A 60 3.55 0.88 -11.41
N LEU A 61 3.20 -0.07 -12.26
CA LEU A 61 3.40 -0.02 -13.71
C LEU A 61 2.29 0.77 -14.45
N GLY A 62 1.22 1.17 -13.74
CA GLY A 62 0.07 1.88 -14.33
C GLY A 62 -0.98 0.96 -14.98
N ASN A 63 -0.86 -0.35 -14.83
CA ASN A 63 -1.77 -1.34 -15.40
C ASN A 63 -3.01 -1.55 -14.51
N PHE A 64 -3.81 -0.48 -14.32
CA PHE A 64 -4.92 -0.47 -13.36
C PHE A 64 -6.04 -1.45 -13.71
N ASP A 65 -6.41 -1.58 -15.00
CA ASP A 65 -7.46 -2.51 -15.45
C ASP A 65 -7.07 -3.96 -15.19
N LEU A 66 -5.81 -4.31 -15.45
CA LEU A 66 -5.28 -5.64 -15.16
C LEU A 66 -5.25 -5.90 -13.65
N SER A 67 -4.81 -4.90 -12.87
CA SER A 67 -4.77 -5.02 -11.42
C SER A 67 -6.16 -5.24 -10.84
N ILE A 68 -7.18 -4.44 -11.21
CA ILE A 68 -8.50 -4.56 -10.61
C ILE A 68 -9.16 -5.91 -10.95
N LYS A 69 -9.00 -6.40 -12.17
CA LYS A 69 -9.47 -7.72 -12.57
C LYS A 69 -8.86 -8.82 -11.68
N ASN A 70 -7.53 -8.81 -11.55
CA ASN A 70 -6.83 -9.82 -10.73
C ASN A 70 -7.13 -9.68 -9.23
N LEU A 71 -7.42 -8.48 -8.71
CA LEU A 71 -7.84 -8.30 -7.32
C LEU A 71 -9.20 -8.95 -7.04
N TYR A 72 -10.17 -8.84 -7.96
CA TYR A 72 -11.43 -9.57 -7.83
C TYR A 72 -11.22 -11.10 -7.86
N ASP A 73 -10.35 -11.59 -8.75
CA ASP A 73 -10.02 -13.02 -8.79
C ASP A 73 -9.28 -13.47 -7.52
N THR A 74 -8.42 -12.62 -6.96
CA THR A 74 -7.66 -12.94 -5.74
C THR A 74 -8.55 -13.17 -4.53
N GLN A 75 -9.72 -12.51 -4.47
CA GLN A 75 -10.65 -12.64 -3.34
C GLN A 75 -11.03 -14.10 -3.06
N LYS A 76 -11.17 -14.94 -4.08
CA LYS A 76 -11.54 -16.36 -3.93
C LYS A 76 -10.46 -17.22 -3.25
N TYR A 77 -9.19 -16.76 -3.26
CA TYR A 77 -8.06 -17.47 -2.64
C TYR A 77 -7.81 -17.06 -1.20
N ILE A 78 -8.42 -15.97 -0.74
CA ILE A 78 -8.26 -15.48 0.63
C ILE A 78 -9.15 -16.26 1.56
N HIS A 79 -8.55 -16.92 2.56
CA HIS A 79 -9.33 -17.59 3.58
C HIS A 79 -10.17 -16.57 4.38
N PRO A 80 -11.46 -16.84 4.66
CA PRO A 80 -12.36 -15.88 5.32
C PRO A 80 -11.86 -15.34 6.67
N THR A 81 -11.03 -16.11 7.38
CA THR A 81 -10.42 -15.71 8.66
C THR A 81 -9.16 -14.87 8.50
N ASN A 82 -8.56 -14.82 7.30
CA ASN A 82 -7.36 -14.02 7.05
C ASN A 82 -7.71 -12.54 6.84
N LYS A 83 -8.03 -11.88 7.96
CA LYS A 83 -8.40 -10.46 7.99
C LYS A 83 -7.34 -9.56 7.36
N LYS A 84 -6.05 -9.88 7.55
CA LYS A 84 -4.95 -9.06 7.01
C LYS A 84 -4.97 -9.03 5.48
N GLN A 85 -5.03 -10.19 4.83
CA GLN A 85 -5.10 -10.26 3.37
C GLN A 85 -6.38 -9.62 2.83
N MET A 86 -7.52 -9.79 3.50
CA MET A 86 -8.77 -9.15 3.10
C MET A 86 -8.66 -7.61 3.16
N ALA A 87 -8.04 -7.06 4.22
CA ALA A 87 -7.82 -5.62 4.33
C ALA A 87 -6.86 -5.09 3.25
N GLN A 88 -5.77 -5.83 2.97
CA GLN A 88 -4.85 -5.50 1.89
C GLN A 88 -5.55 -5.47 0.53
N LEU A 89 -6.37 -6.48 0.25
CA LEU A 89 -7.17 -6.52 -0.97
C LEU A 89 -8.07 -5.29 -1.11
N CYS A 90 -8.84 -4.95 -0.07
CA CYS A 90 -9.70 -3.77 -0.07
C CYS A 90 -8.91 -2.48 -0.28
N SER A 91 -7.76 -2.31 0.39
CA SER A 91 -6.89 -1.13 0.23
C SER A 91 -6.38 -1.01 -1.22
N LEU A 92 -5.93 -2.12 -1.81
CA LEU A 92 -5.46 -2.14 -3.20
C LEU A 92 -6.56 -1.81 -4.20
N MET A 93 -7.75 -2.39 -4.03
CA MET A 93 -8.91 -2.06 -4.86
C MET A 93 -9.29 -0.59 -4.73
N GLY A 94 -9.30 -0.05 -3.49
CA GLY A 94 -9.56 1.36 -3.23
C GLY A 94 -8.57 2.28 -3.97
N ARG A 95 -7.27 1.95 -3.98
CA ARG A 95 -6.27 2.70 -4.76
C ARG A 95 -6.55 2.69 -6.26
N VAL A 96 -6.92 1.56 -6.83
CA VAL A 96 -7.27 1.49 -8.27
C VAL A 96 -8.46 2.39 -8.56
N TYR A 97 -9.55 2.29 -7.79
CA TYR A 97 -10.73 3.14 -7.99
C TYR A 97 -10.40 4.63 -7.82
N SER A 98 -9.54 4.98 -6.87
CA SER A 98 -9.05 6.35 -6.72
C SER A 98 -8.29 6.85 -7.96
N LYS A 99 -7.45 6.00 -8.58
CA LYS A 99 -6.74 6.33 -9.82
C LYS A 99 -7.67 6.44 -11.04
N LEU A 100 -8.76 5.68 -11.04
CA LEU A 100 -9.82 5.76 -12.07
C LEU A 100 -10.81 6.91 -11.83
N GLY A 101 -10.68 7.66 -10.73
CA GLY A 101 -11.53 8.80 -10.40
C GLY A 101 -12.84 8.45 -9.70
N ASP A 102 -13.12 7.18 -9.44
CA ASP A 102 -14.27 6.75 -8.63
C ASP A 102 -13.94 6.85 -7.13
N TYR A 103 -13.94 8.09 -6.64
CA TYR A 103 -13.59 8.38 -5.25
C TYR A 103 -14.60 7.81 -4.25
N ASN A 104 -15.89 7.71 -4.61
CA ASN A 104 -16.90 7.15 -3.72
C ASN A 104 -16.61 5.67 -3.43
N LYS A 105 -16.35 4.89 -4.47
CA LYS A 105 -15.99 3.48 -4.33
C LYS A 105 -14.64 3.30 -3.64
N ALA A 106 -13.67 4.14 -3.96
CA ALA A 106 -12.35 4.15 -3.33
C ALA A 106 -12.46 4.39 -1.82
N ILE A 107 -13.29 5.34 -1.39
CA ILE A 107 -13.55 5.69 0.00
C ILE A 107 -14.22 4.51 0.74
N GLU A 108 -15.26 3.90 0.17
CA GLU A 108 -15.93 2.72 0.75
C GLU A 108 -14.93 1.59 1.04
N LEU A 109 -14.09 1.27 0.06
CA LEU A 109 -13.09 0.20 0.18
C LEU A 109 -11.98 0.55 1.18
N ASN A 110 -11.55 1.81 1.20
CA ASN A 110 -10.56 2.31 2.17
C ASN A 110 -11.10 2.26 3.61
N ASP A 111 -12.40 2.60 3.83
CA ASP A 111 -13.04 2.48 5.14
C ASP A 111 -13.10 1.04 5.62
N LYS A 112 -13.45 0.12 4.72
CA LYS A 112 -13.46 -1.32 5.01
C LYS A 112 -12.05 -1.81 5.40
N ALA A 113 -11.04 -1.46 4.62
CA ALA A 113 -9.65 -1.80 4.92
C ALA A 113 -9.20 -1.23 6.27
N THR A 114 -9.46 0.07 6.50
CA THR A 114 -9.10 0.77 7.74
C THR A 114 -9.75 0.11 8.96
N SER A 115 -11.02 -0.25 8.88
CA SER A 115 -11.75 -0.93 9.96
C SER A 115 -11.11 -2.28 10.29
N ILE A 116 -10.79 -3.07 9.27
CA ILE A 116 -10.16 -4.38 9.47
C ILE A 116 -8.75 -4.22 10.04
N PHE A 117 -7.89 -3.33 9.50
CA PHE A 117 -6.55 -3.10 10.03
C PHE A 117 -6.58 -2.64 11.49
N LYS A 118 -7.53 -1.77 11.88
CA LYS A 118 -7.75 -1.41 13.29
C LYS A 118 -8.11 -2.62 14.14
N SER A 119 -8.99 -3.50 13.65
CA SER A 119 -9.43 -4.69 14.40
C SER A 119 -8.31 -5.69 14.69
N ILE A 120 -7.25 -5.69 13.86
CA ILE A 120 -6.07 -6.57 14.03
C ILE A 120 -4.84 -5.84 14.60
N GLY A 121 -4.97 -4.56 14.98
CA GLY A 121 -3.89 -3.76 15.57
C GLY A 121 -2.79 -3.32 14.59
N ASP A 122 -3.01 -3.40 13.27
CA ASP A 122 -2.03 -2.99 12.26
C ASP A 122 -2.07 -1.47 12.03
N SER A 123 -1.47 -0.75 12.96
CA SER A 123 -1.43 0.72 12.92
C SER A 123 -0.66 1.27 11.72
N THR A 124 0.36 0.55 11.22
CA THR A 124 1.11 0.97 10.02
C THR A 124 0.20 1.02 8.79
N SER A 125 -0.58 -0.04 8.58
CA SER A 125 -1.54 -0.09 7.48
C SER A 125 -2.68 0.93 7.65
N VAL A 126 -3.11 1.20 8.89
CA VAL A 126 -4.07 2.28 9.19
C VAL A 126 -3.52 3.65 8.77
N ALA A 127 -2.24 3.95 9.07
CA ALA A 127 -1.61 5.19 8.63
C ALA A 127 -1.56 5.30 7.10
N GLY A 128 -1.25 4.20 6.40
CA GLY A 128 -1.32 4.12 4.95
C GLY A 128 -2.71 4.43 4.41
N CYS A 129 -3.76 3.82 4.98
CA CYS A 129 -5.15 4.10 4.61
C CYS A 129 -5.53 5.57 4.83
N TYR A 130 -5.08 6.20 5.92
CA TYR A 130 -5.32 7.63 6.15
C TYR A 130 -4.58 8.50 5.12
N ASN A 131 -3.35 8.16 4.75
CA ASN A 131 -2.65 8.89 3.70
C ASN A 131 -3.38 8.77 2.35
N GLU A 132 -3.81 7.59 1.95
CA GLU A 132 -4.62 7.37 0.74
C GLU A 132 -5.93 8.17 0.79
N ARG A 133 -6.61 8.20 1.95
CA ARG A 133 -7.82 8.98 2.16
C ARG A 133 -7.57 10.48 1.98
N GLY A 134 -6.46 10.99 2.52
CA GLY A 134 -6.04 12.38 2.31
C GLY A 134 -5.87 12.70 0.83
N VAL A 135 -5.24 11.81 0.07
CA VAL A 135 -5.09 11.96 -1.38
C VAL A 135 -6.43 12.00 -2.10
N MET A 136 -7.37 11.11 -1.76
CA MET A 136 -8.73 11.11 -2.37
C MET A 136 -9.44 12.43 -2.13
N HIS A 137 -9.48 12.92 -0.88
CA HIS A 137 -10.11 14.20 -0.55
C HIS A 137 -9.42 15.40 -1.19
N HIS A 138 -8.09 15.33 -1.39
CA HIS A 138 -7.36 16.35 -2.16
C HIS A 138 -7.88 16.45 -3.60
N PHE A 139 -8.01 15.32 -4.30
CA PHE A 139 -8.54 15.30 -5.66
C PHE A 139 -10.01 15.70 -5.76
N MET A 140 -10.78 15.52 -4.68
CA MET A 140 -12.15 16.02 -4.55
C MET A 140 -12.22 17.51 -4.18
N SER A 141 -11.06 18.19 -4.06
CA SER A 141 -10.95 19.60 -3.61
C SER A 141 -11.42 19.85 -2.16
N GLU A 142 -11.52 18.81 -1.36
CA GLU A 142 -11.89 18.86 0.04
C GLU A 142 -10.65 19.04 0.94
N PHE A 143 -9.95 20.15 0.75
CA PHE A 143 -8.58 20.36 1.26
C PHE A 143 -8.48 20.28 2.79
N THR A 144 -9.45 20.81 3.52
CA THR A 144 -9.47 20.75 4.99
C THR A 144 -9.59 19.30 5.49
N VAL A 145 -10.38 18.48 4.79
CA VAL A 145 -10.54 17.06 5.13
C VAL A 145 -9.27 16.29 4.80
N ALA A 146 -8.68 16.55 3.63
CA ALA A 146 -7.41 15.96 3.21
C ALA A 146 -6.29 16.21 4.23
N GLU A 147 -6.13 17.46 4.67
CA GLU A 147 -5.15 17.85 5.68
C GLU A 147 -5.31 17.05 6.98
N ARG A 148 -6.53 16.92 7.49
CA ARG A 148 -6.81 16.15 8.72
C ARG A 148 -6.38 14.69 8.59
N PHE A 149 -6.59 14.07 7.44
CA PHE A 149 -6.18 12.70 7.22
C PHE A 149 -4.66 12.56 7.14
N PHE A 150 -3.94 13.46 6.47
CA PHE A 150 -2.48 13.47 6.46
C PHE A 150 -1.89 13.70 7.86
N GLN A 151 -2.49 14.57 8.68
CA GLN A 151 -2.08 14.77 10.08
C GLN A 151 -2.26 13.50 10.92
N ARG A 152 -3.37 12.77 10.74
CA ARG A 152 -3.59 11.48 11.42
C ARG A 152 -2.56 10.43 11.01
N ALA A 153 -2.26 10.34 9.71
CA ALA A 153 -1.22 9.44 9.21
C ALA A 153 0.15 9.79 9.81
N LEU A 154 0.53 11.07 9.81
CA LEU A 154 1.78 11.57 10.38
C LEU A 154 1.91 11.23 11.87
N ALA A 155 0.84 11.42 12.66
CA ALA A 155 0.85 11.13 14.08
C ALA A 155 1.16 9.65 14.36
N ILE A 156 0.53 8.73 13.61
CA ILE A 156 0.78 7.29 13.73
C ILE A 156 2.21 6.95 13.30
N ASN A 157 2.66 7.47 12.16
CA ASN A 157 4.00 7.18 11.64
C ASN A 157 5.10 7.71 12.56
N ARG A 158 4.91 8.88 13.20
CA ARG A 158 5.82 9.40 14.23
C ARG A 158 5.88 8.49 15.46
N ALA A 159 4.71 8.04 15.95
CA ALA A 159 4.67 7.10 17.08
C ALA A 159 5.40 5.78 16.79
N GLN A 160 5.39 5.32 15.54
CA GLN A 160 6.06 4.11 15.08
C GLN A 160 7.50 4.32 14.58
N ARG A 161 7.96 5.58 14.52
CA ARG A 161 9.28 5.96 13.98
C ARG A 161 9.48 5.51 12.52
N ASN A 162 8.41 5.49 11.74
CA ASN A 162 8.46 5.13 10.32
C ASN A 162 8.92 6.32 9.49
N LEU A 163 10.25 6.52 9.41
CA LEU A 163 10.86 7.70 8.83
C LEU A 163 10.44 7.96 7.38
N LYS A 164 10.37 6.91 6.55
CA LYS A 164 9.97 7.02 5.14
C LYS A 164 8.56 7.61 5.00
N GLU A 165 7.61 7.08 5.76
CA GLU A 165 6.22 7.53 5.71
C GLU A 165 6.04 8.90 6.39
N ILE A 166 6.85 9.23 7.40
CA ILE A 166 6.90 10.59 7.97
C ILE A 166 7.26 11.60 6.88
N ALA A 167 8.34 11.37 6.12
CA ALA A 167 8.74 12.26 5.04
C ALA A 167 7.64 12.42 3.97
N THR A 168 6.96 11.31 3.61
CA THR A 168 5.82 11.33 2.68
C THR A 168 4.67 12.20 3.22
N ASN A 169 4.29 12.01 4.48
CA ASN A 169 3.21 12.79 5.08
C ASN A 169 3.55 14.29 5.21
N LEU A 170 4.81 14.63 5.55
CA LEU A 170 5.26 16.01 5.62
C LEU A 170 5.20 16.69 4.25
N ASN A 171 5.62 16.01 3.17
CA ASN A 171 5.51 16.51 1.81
C ASN A 171 4.05 16.78 1.43
N ASN A 172 3.13 15.86 1.76
CA ASN A 172 1.71 16.07 1.50
C ASN A 172 1.15 17.26 2.28
N LEU A 173 1.52 17.42 3.55
CA LEU A 173 1.05 18.51 4.41
C LEU A 173 1.56 19.88 3.99
N CYS A 174 2.74 19.97 3.33
CA CYS A 174 3.24 21.25 2.80
C CYS A 174 2.26 21.92 1.85
N LEU A 175 1.43 21.14 1.13
CA LEU A 175 0.45 21.68 0.18
C LEU A 175 -0.64 22.55 0.86
N TYR A 176 -0.91 22.29 2.14
CA TYR A 176 -2.03 22.91 2.89
C TYR A 176 -1.58 24.03 3.83
N ARG A 177 -0.29 24.32 3.91
CA ARG A 177 0.22 25.41 4.76
C ARG A 177 0.23 26.72 3.99
N GLY A 178 -0.49 27.72 4.51
CA GLY A 178 -0.49 29.08 3.96
C GLY A 178 0.81 29.83 4.23
N ASN A 179 1.44 29.57 5.36
CA ASN A 179 2.68 30.24 5.82
C ASN A 179 3.91 29.59 5.20
N THR A 180 4.78 30.40 4.60
CA THR A 180 6.04 29.95 3.98
C THR A 180 7.01 29.35 4.99
N GLU A 181 7.06 29.84 6.22
CA GLU A 181 7.95 29.32 7.26
C GLU A 181 7.56 27.90 7.69
N GLU A 182 6.26 27.64 7.90
CA GLU A 182 5.78 26.27 8.19
C GLU A 182 6.04 25.31 7.04
N LYS A 183 5.87 25.75 5.79
CA LYS A 183 6.23 24.95 4.62
C LYS A 183 7.70 24.59 4.61
N LEU A 184 8.56 25.58 4.83
CA LEU A 184 10.01 25.38 4.88
C LEU A 184 10.41 24.42 5.99
N PHE A 185 9.78 24.51 7.16
CA PHE A 185 10.02 23.59 8.27
C PHE A 185 9.71 22.14 7.90
N PHE A 186 8.53 21.87 7.31
CA PHE A 186 8.16 20.51 6.88
C PHE A 186 9.06 19.98 5.77
N ILE A 187 9.41 20.82 4.80
CA ILE A 187 10.32 20.45 3.72
C ILE A 187 11.70 20.12 4.30
N GLN A 188 12.21 20.94 5.21
CA GLN A 188 13.53 20.72 5.83
C GLN A 188 13.57 19.43 6.66
N GLU A 189 12.52 19.16 7.44
CA GLU A 189 12.36 17.90 8.18
C GLU A 189 12.36 16.71 7.22
N ALA A 190 11.58 16.76 6.15
CA ALA A 190 11.49 15.69 5.14
C ALA A 190 12.84 15.46 4.42
N ILE A 191 13.55 16.54 4.04
CA ILE A 191 14.88 16.43 3.42
C ILE A 191 15.88 15.79 4.37
N THR A 192 15.86 16.18 5.64
CA THR A 192 16.78 15.63 6.67
C THR A 192 16.55 14.13 6.86
N ILE A 193 15.28 13.71 6.92
CA ILE A 193 14.90 12.30 7.01
C ILE A 193 15.40 11.53 5.79
N ASN A 194 15.14 12.03 4.58
CA ASN A 194 15.55 11.35 3.34
C ASN A 194 17.06 11.22 3.23
N LYS A 195 17.83 12.26 3.56
CA LYS A 195 19.32 12.20 3.60
C LYS A 195 19.82 11.13 4.56
N ASN A 196 19.21 11.01 5.73
CA ASN A 196 19.57 9.99 6.71
C ASN A 196 19.24 8.57 6.22
N LEU A 197 18.11 8.39 5.52
CA LEU A 197 17.76 7.11 4.91
C LEU A 197 18.75 6.74 3.80
N ASP A 198 19.09 7.66 2.91
CA ASP A 198 20.06 7.42 1.82
C ASP A 198 21.45 7.08 2.38
N ALA A 199 21.89 7.74 3.46
CA ALA A 199 23.16 7.45 4.12
C ALA A 199 23.19 6.03 4.74
N GLN A 200 22.06 5.50 5.20
CA GLN A 200 21.96 4.13 5.72
C GLN A 200 22.04 3.04 4.64
N TRP A 201 21.69 3.38 3.39
CA TRP A 201 21.75 2.44 2.26
C TRP A 201 23.09 2.48 1.49
N SER A 202 23.96 3.43 1.81
CA SER A 202 25.29 3.59 1.18
C SER A 202 26.45 2.96 1.98
N LEU A 203 26.15 2.29 3.10
CA LEU A 203 27.07 1.48 3.91
C LEU A 203 26.81 -0.02 3.70
#